data_a6063181bfd9a991466651c1a3651c60
#
_entry.id   a6063181bfd9a991466651c1a3651c60
#
_cell.length_a   1.000
_cell.length_b   1.000
_cell.length_c   1.000
_cell.angle_alpha   90.00
_cell.angle_beta   90.00
_cell.angle_gamma   90.00
#
_symmetry.space_group_name_H-M   'P 1'
#
loop_
_entity.id
_entity.type
_entity.pdbx_description
1 polymer ?
#
loop_
_entity_poly.entity_id
_entity_poly.type
_entity_poly.pdbx_seq_one_letter_code
_entity_poly.pdbx_strand_id
1 'polypeptide(L)'
;ESTRVAQAVAAAEKKTGGEIATAIIAESDDYGFRELVVAIIVGVVVWTLTLGFPGPLEALLSRLFWSWEPWLLSGLQGVIGMVGGLIAYLIAQIPAVDRLIVPKAMMREALARRARRHFVDSGTYDTIDNTGILIFISLLERRVELIADRGIHQQVEPDTWNGIVSSLTQGIHDGRTADALVEVGDVILFQHDIPQYGFG
;
A
#
# COMPACT_ATOMS: atom_id res chain seq x y z
N GLU A 1 4.27 7.94 19.03
CA GLU A 1 4.86 6.89 18.17
C GLU A 1 5.87 7.51 17.18
N SER A 2 5.49 8.53 16.43
CA SER A 2 6.40 9.25 15.51
C SER A 2 7.66 9.83 16.18
N THR A 3 7.54 10.30 17.42
CA THR A 3 8.67 10.86 18.17
C THR A 3 9.71 9.79 18.56
N ARG A 4 9.26 8.57 18.89
CA ARG A 4 10.16 7.44 19.20
C ARG A 4 10.94 6.99 17.96
N VAL A 5 10.26 6.92 16.82
CA VAL A 5 10.89 6.60 15.53
C VAL A 5 11.93 7.65 15.16
N ALA A 6 11.58 8.94 15.25
CA ALA A 6 12.51 10.03 14.95
C ALA A 6 13.76 10.02 15.85
N GLN A 7 13.59 9.70 17.15
CA GLN A 7 14.72 9.56 18.07
C GLN A 7 15.63 8.37 17.75
N ALA A 8 15.05 7.25 17.35
CA ALA A 8 15.80 6.05 16.96
C ALA A 8 16.59 6.29 15.67
N VAL A 9 15.98 6.92 14.67
CA VAL A 9 16.63 7.31 13.42
C VAL A 9 17.79 8.28 13.71
N ALA A 10 17.55 9.35 14.47
CA ALA A 10 18.59 10.32 14.82
C ALA A 10 19.74 9.72 15.64
N ALA A 11 19.50 8.70 16.46
CA ALA A 11 20.52 7.98 17.18
C ALA A 11 21.36 7.09 16.24
N ALA A 12 20.72 6.48 15.24
CA ALA A 12 21.37 5.70 14.21
C ALA A 12 22.27 6.56 13.32
N GLU A 13 21.76 7.67 12.79
CA GLU A 13 22.51 8.62 11.96
C GLU A 13 23.79 9.16 12.63
N LYS A 14 23.72 9.49 13.93
CA LYS A 14 24.87 9.96 14.68
C LYS A 14 26.01 8.94 14.80
N LYS A 15 25.71 7.67 14.71
CA LYS A 15 26.69 6.59 14.90
C LYS A 15 27.25 6.06 13.58
N THR A 16 26.46 6.12 12.50
CA THR A 16 26.85 5.51 11.21
C THR A 16 27.48 6.48 10.22
N GLY A 17 27.35 7.79 10.41
CA GLY A 17 27.69 8.76 9.37
C GLY A 17 26.85 8.65 8.10
N GLY A 18 25.91 7.70 8.04
CA GLY A 18 24.93 7.53 6.97
C GLY A 18 23.66 8.30 7.25
N GLU A 19 22.99 8.80 6.21
CA GLU A 19 21.70 9.44 6.29
C GLU A 19 20.57 8.41 6.12
N ILE A 20 19.75 8.23 7.17
CA ILE A 20 18.62 7.28 7.16
C ILE A 20 17.31 8.04 7.04
N ALA A 21 16.69 7.99 5.88
CA ALA A 21 15.36 8.55 5.67
C ALA A 21 14.30 7.46 5.88
N THR A 22 13.26 7.80 6.64
CA THR A 22 12.08 6.94 6.81
C THR A 22 10.85 7.64 6.26
N ALA A 23 10.13 6.98 5.34
CA ALA A 23 8.88 7.48 4.80
C ALA A 23 7.76 6.47 5.03
N ILE A 24 6.69 6.92 5.69
CA ILE A 24 5.48 6.12 5.94
C ILE A 24 4.34 6.74 5.15
N ILE A 25 3.76 5.95 4.26
CA ILE A 25 2.62 6.36 3.44
C ILE A 25 1.40 5.49 3.71
N ALA A 26 0.21 6.04 3.50
CA ALA A 26 -1.03 5.28 3.64
C ALA A 26 -1.14 4.21 2.55
N GLU A 27 -0.86 4.58 1.31
CA GLU A 27 -0.94 3.74 0.10
C GLU A 27 0.10 4.16 -0.92
N SER A 28 0.55 3.22 -1.77
CA SER A 28 1.63 3.45 -2.75
C SER A 28 1.13 3.98 -4.09
N ASP A 29 -0.16 3.77 -4.42
CA ASP A 29 -0.78 4.21 -5.68
C ASP A 29 -2.26 4.57 -5.43
N ASP A 30 -2.87 5.31 -6.36
CA ASP A 30 -4.31 5.55 -6.35
C ASP A 30 -5.01 4.38 -7.07
N TYR A 31 -5.70 3.55 -6.29
CA TYR A 31 -6.42 2.38 -6.79
C TYR A 31 -7.87 2.70 -7.21
N GLY A 32 -8.32 3.95 -7.08
CA GLY A 32 -9.70 4.38 -7.33
C GLY A 32 -10.23 4.03 -8.72
N PHE A 33 -9.37 4.04 -9.76
CA PHE A 33 -9.79 3.59 -11.09
C PHE A 33 -10.21 2.11 -11.12
N ARG A 34 -9.55 1.24 -10.35
CA ARG A 34 -9.88 -0.18 -10.30
C ARG A 34 -11.14 -0.45 -9.51
N GLU A 35 -11.32 0.25 -8.41
CA GLU A 35 -12.55 0.22 -7.63
C GLU A 35 -13.75 0.58 -8.50
N LEU A 36 -13.60 1.64 -9.33
CA LEU A 36 -14.61 2.05 -10.29
C LEU A 36 -14.90 0.96 -11.32
N VAL A 37 -13.87 0.34 -11.89
CA VAL A 37 -14.04 -0.75 -12.88
C VAL A 37 -14.79 -1.94 -12.26
N VAL A 38 -14.41 -2.36 -11.05
CA VAL A 38 -15.09 -3.44 -10.33
C VAL A 38 -16.55 -3.06 -10.06
N ALA A 39 -16.82 -1.84 -9.63
CA ALA A 39 -18.16 -1.34 -9.39
C ALA A 39 -19.04 -1.37 -10.65
N ILE A 40 -18.49 -0.94 -11.79
CA ILE A 40 -19.19 -1.00 -13.08
C ILE A 40 -19.50 -2.45 -13.48
N ILE A 41 -18.52 -3.34 -13.35
CA ILE A 41 -18.72 -4.78 -13.67
C ILE A 41 -19.83 -5.36 -12.80
N VAL A 42 -19.81 -5.12 -11.50
CA VAL A 42 -20.84 -5.61 -10.57
C VAL A 42 -22.21 -5.02 -10.92
N GLY A 43 -22.27 -3.72 -11.18
CA GLY A 43 -23.51 -3.04 -11.58
C GLY A 43 -24.13 -3.64 -12.87
N VAL A 44 -23.29 -3.90 -13.88
CA VAL A 44 -23.70 -4.54 -15.14
C VAL A 44 -24.17 -5.98 -14.91
N VAL A 45 -23.47 -6.74 -14.08
CA VAL A 45 -23.87 -8.11 -13.73
C VAL A 45 -25.21 -8.13 -13.02
N VAL A 46 -25.40 -7.28 -12.00
CA VAL A 46 -26.68 -7.14 -11.27
C VAL A 46 -27.80 -6.77 -12.24
N TRP A 47 -27.57 -5.78 -13.10
CA TRP A 47 -28.54 -5.37 -14.12
C TRP A 47 -28.90 -6.51 -15.07
N THR A 48 -27.92 -7.23 -15.62
CA THR A 48 -28.12 -8.37 -16.50
C THR A 48 -28.92 -9.50 -15.83
N LEU A 49 -28.64 -9.76 -14.53
CA LEU A 49 -29.41 -10.73 -13.76
C LEU A 49 -30.87 -10.33 -13.63
N THR A 50 -31.17 -9.03 -13.41
CA THR A 50 -32.57 -8.57 -13.35
C THR A 50 -33.28 -8.66 -14.70
N LEU A 51 -32.58 -8.55 -15.82
CA LEU A 51 -33.13 -8.79 -17.15
C LEU A 51 -33.47 -10.27 -17.36
N GLY A 52 -32.61 -11.20 -16.87
CA GLY A 52 -32.83 -12.63 -16.99
C GLY A 52 -33.96 -13.19 -16.06
N PHE A 53 -34.24 -12.48 -14.98
CA PHE A 53 -35.23 -12.89 -13.97
C PHE A 53 -36.20 -11.76 -13.61
N PRO A 54 -37.06 -11.29 -14.54
CA PRO A 54 -37.95 -10.15 -14.31
C PRO A 54 -39.11 -10.44 -13.33
N GLY A 55 -39.52 -11.68 -13.16
CA GLY A 55 -40.71 -12.10 -12.42
C GLY A 55 -40.83 -11.52 -11.01
N PRO A 56 -39.79 -11.49 -10.14
CA PRO A 56 -39.88 -10.89 -8.83
C PRO A 56 -40.17 -9.37 -8.87
N LEU A 57 -39.61 -8.66 -9.88
CA LEU A 57 -39.83 -7.22 -10.05
C LEU A 57 -41.23 -6.92 -10.60
N GLU A 58 -41.71 -7.74 -11.54
CA GLU A 58 -43.09 -7.68 -12.04
C GLU A 58 -44.09 -7.91 -10.93
N ALA A 59 -43.84 -8.90 -10.09
CA ALA A 59 -44.69 -9.17 -8.92
C ALA A 59 -44.70 -8.02 -7.92
N LEU A 60 -43.58 -7.36 -7.70
CA LEU A 60 -43.48 -6.19 -6.86
C LEU A 60 -44.27 -5.00 -7.45
N LEU A 61 -44.08 -4.71 -8.74
CA LEU A 61 -44.79 -3.64 -9.42
C LEU A 61 -46.29 -3.87 -9.41
N SER A 62 -46.77 -5.10 -9.64
CA SER A 62 -48.19 -5.46 -9.60
C SER A 62 -48.81 -5.36 -8.23
N ARG A 63 -48.02 -5.40 -7.14
CA ARG A 63 -48.50 -5.16 -5.77
C ARG A 63 -48.61 -3.68 -5.43
N LEU A 64 -47.70 -2.86 -6.00
CA LEU A 64 -47.62 -1.42 -5.71
C LEU A 64 -48.54 -0.59 -6.62
N PHE A 65 -48.73 -1.03 -7.85
CA PHE A 65 -49.47 -0.31 -8.88
C PHE A 65 -50.58 -1.18 -9.46
N TRP A 66 -51.80 -0.64 -9.61
CA TRP A 66 -52.92 -1.30 -10.22
C TRP A 66 -52.68 -1.62 -11.74
N SER A 67 -51.99 -0.68 -12.40
CA SER A 67 -51.47 -0.85 -13.76
C SER A 67 -50.10 -0.18 -13.86
N TRP A 68 -49.16 -0.77 -14.60
CA TRP A 68 -47.83 -0.22 -14.81
C TRP A 68 -47.41 -0.42 -16.25
N GLU A 69 -46.59 0.50 -16.75
CA GLU A 69 -46.08 0.50 -18.11
C GLU A 69 -44.73 -0.24 -18.18
N PRO A 70 -44.41 -0.94 -19.30
CA PRO A 70 -43.16 -1.72 -19.44
C PRO A 70 -41.87 -0.91 -19.19
N TRP A 71 -41.86 0.38 -19.47
CA TRP A 71 -40.70 1.23 -19.20
C TRP A 71 -40.38 1.36 -17.71
N LEU A 72 -41.39 1.22 -16.83
CA LEU A 72 -41.18 1.28 -15.39
C LEU A 72 -40.37 0.08 -14.88
N LEU A 73 -40.59 -1.12 -15.46
CA LEU A 73 -39.78 -2.29 -15.19
C LEU A 73 -38.32 -2.08 -15.60
N SER A 74 -38.10 -1.61 -16.83
CA SER A 74 -36.76 -1.33 -17.34
C SER A 74 -36.03 -0.26 -16.54
N GLY A 75 -36.77 0.78 -16.13
CA GLY A 75 -36.24 1.85 -15.26
C GLY A 75 -35.82 1.30 -13.88
N LEU A 76 -36.67 0.45 -13.27
CA LEU A 76 -36.38 -0.19 -11.98
C LEU A 76 -35.15 -1.11 -12.06
N GLN A 77 -35.05 -1.90 -13.12
CA GLN A 77 -33.87 -2.75 -13.37
C GLN A 77 -32.58 -1.93 -13.49
N GLY A 78 -32.62 -0.82 -14.22
CA GLY A 78 -31.49 0.11 -14.33
C GLY A 78 -31.08 0.72 -12.99
N VAL A 79 -32.06 1.14 -12.18
CA VAL A 79 -31.82 1.68 -10.83
C VAL A 79 -31.17 0.61 -9.93
N ILE A 80 -31.66 -0.63 -9.98
CA ILE A 80 -31.08 -1.74 -9.20
C ILE A 80 -29.62 -2.00 -9.60
N GLY A 81 -29.32 -2.03 -10.90
CA GLY A 81 -27.96 -2.16 -11.39
C GLY A 81 -27.05 -1.02 -10.93
N MET A 82 -27.54 0.22 -11.01
CA MET A 82 -26.79 1.39 -10.56
C MET A 82 -26.53 1.37 -9.04
N VAL A 83 -27.55 1.04 -8.24
CA VAL A 83 -27.43 0.90 -6.78
C VAL A 83 -26.48 -0.24 -6.42
N GLY A 84 -26.56 -1.37 -7.13
CA GLY A 84 -25.63 -2.49 -6.95
C GLY A 84 -24.18 -2.10 -7.23
N GLY A 85 -23.94 -1.35 -8.30
CA GLY A 85 -22.62 -0.78 -8.62
C GLY A 85 -22.13 0.19 -7.55
N LEU A 86 -23.01 1.10 -7.09
CA LEU A 86 -22.66 2.05 -6.03
C LEU A 86 -22.28 1.36 -4.72
N ILE A 87 -23.04 0.34 -4.32
CA ILE A 87 -22.72 -0.47 -3.13
C ILE A 87 -21.37 -1.16 -3.30
N ALA A 88 -21.12 -1.75 -4.47
CA ALA A 88 -19.84 -2.39 -4.77
C ALA A 88 -18.67 -1.39 -4.70
N TYR A 89 -18.86 -0.17 -5.20
CA TYR A 89 -17.87 0.91 -5.09
C TYR A 89 -17.55 1.27 -3.65
N LEU A 90 -18.58 1.47 -2.82
CA LEU A 90 -18.40 1.79 -1.40
C LEU A 90 -17.71 0.67 -0.63
N ILE A 91 -18.00 -0.59 -0.97
CA ILE A 91 -17.34 -1.76 -0.38
C ILE A 91 -15.88 -1.84 -0.83
N ALA A 92 -15.60 -1.53 -2.10
CA ALA A 92 -14.25 -1.56 -2.65
C ALA A 92 -13.31 -0.56 -1.96
N GLN A 93 -13.81 0.56 -1.43
CA GLN A 93 -13.03 1.54 -0.66
C GLN A 93 -12.55 1.02 0.72
N ILE A 94 -13.00 -0.16 1.13
CA ILE A 94 -12.55 -0.76 2.39
C ILE A 94 -11.13 -1.33 2.19
N PRO A 95 -10.11 -0.93 2.99
CA PRO A 95 -8.71 -1.33 2.80
C PRO A 95 -8.47 -2.86 2.77
N ALA A 96 -9.35 -3.64 3.38
CA ALA A 96 -9.28 -5.09 3.36
C ALA A 96 -9.72 -5.67 2.00
N VAL A 97 -10.72 -5.05 1.35
CA VAL A 97 -11.26 -5.45 0.05
C VAL A 97 -10.31 -5.02 -1.06
N ASP A 98 -9.73 -3.83 -0.94
CA ASP A 98 -8.75 -3.29 -1.87
C ASP A 98 -7.54 -4.22 -2.03
N ARG A 99 -7.01 -4.74 -0.93
CA ARG A 99 -5.94 -5.76 -0.93
C ARG A 99 -6.33 -7.09 -1.61
N LEU A 100 -7.61 -7.39 -1.72
CA LEU A 100 -8.10 -8.58 -2.41
C LEU A 100 -8.24 -8.33 -3.92
N ILE A 101 -8.67 -7.13 -4.30
CA ILE A 101 -8.92 -6.74 -5.69
C ILE A 101 -7.60 -6.47 -6.43
N VAL A 102 -6.60 -5.88 -5.76
CA VAL A 102 -5.33 -5.48 -6.37
C VAL A 102 -4.34 -6.65 -6.37
N PRO A 103 -3.81 -7.08 -7.53
CA PRO A 103 -2.81 -8.13 -7.59
C PRO A 103 -1.52 -7.76 -6.82
N LYS A 104 -1.00 -8.70 -6.04
CA LYS A 104 0.21 -8.51 -5.22
C LYS A 104 1.44 -8.04 -6.03
N ALA A 105 1.54 -8.45 -7.30
CA ALA A 105 2.62 -8.03 -8.19
C ALA A 105 2.56 -6.53 -8.47
N MET A 106 1.36 -5.98 -8.69
CA MET A 106 1.16 -4.57 -8.97
C MET A 106 1.40 -3.71 -7.73
N MET A 107 0.99 -4.19 -6.55
CA MET A 107 1.32 -3.53 -5.27
C MET A 107 2.83 -3.40 -5.08
N ARG A 108 3.60 -4.45 -5.41
CA ARG A 108 5.07 -4.40 -5.35
C ARG A 108 5.67 -3.37 -6.29
N GLU A 109 5.20 -3.36 -7.53
CA GLU A 109 5.67 -2.39 -8.52
C GLU A 109 5.32 -0.95 -8.16
N ALA A 110 4.11 -0.71 -7.67
CA ALA A 110 3.67 0.60 -7.22
C ALA A 110 4.55 1.09 -6.06
N LEU A 111 4.76 0.24 -5.05
CA LEU A 111 5.63 0.54 -3.91
C LEU A 111 7.06 0.86 -4.36
N ALA A 112 7.67 -0.01 -5.16
CA ALA A 112 9.03 0.19 -5.64
C ALA A 112 9.19 1.46 -6.49
N ARG A 113 8.21 1.77 -7.37
CA ARG A 113 8.22 3.01 -8.14
C ARG A 113 8.12 4.25 -7.24
N ARG A 114 7.23 4.22 -6.25
CA ARG A 114 7.02 5.35 -5.34
C ARG A 114 8.22 5.56 -4.41
N ALA A 115 8.78 4.47 -3.88
CA ALA A 115 9.98 4.51 -3.06
C ALA A 115 11.18 5.11 -3.82
N ARG A 116 11.42 4.67 -5.07
CA ARG A 116 12.50 5.22 -5.91
C ARG A 116 12.30 6.71 -6.20
N ARG A 117 11.07 7.12 -6.51
CA ARG A 117 10.77 8.53 -6.72
C ARG A 117 11.03 9.34 -5.45
N HIS A 118 10.56 8.84 -4.32
CA HIS A 118 10.76 9.50 -3.03
C HIS A 118 12.25 9.61 -2.66
N PHE A 119 13.04 8.56 -2.92
CA PHE A 119 14.49 8.55 -2.71
C PHE A 119 15.21 9.66 -3.49
N VAL A 120 14.78 9.89 -4.73
CA VAL A 120 15.33 10.97 -5.57
C VAL A 120 14.81 12.33 -5.11
N ASP A 121 13.51 12.47 -4.88
CA ASP A 121 12.87 13.74 -4.53
C ASP A 121 13.31 14.26 -3.14
N SER A 122 13.63 13.38 -2.20
CA SER A 122 14.09 13.72 -0.85
C SER A 122 15.56 14.10 -0.78
N GLY A 123 16.33 13.89 -1.86
CA GLY A 123 17.77 14.14 -1.86
C GLY A 123 18.60 13.14 -1.06
N THR A 124 18.00 12.06 -0.57
CA THR A 124 18.68 11.01 0.21
C THR A 124 19.84 10.35 -0.55
N TYR A 125 19.86 10.47 -1.89
CA TYR A 125 20.96 9.98 -2.73
C TYR A 125 22.15 10.95 -2.81
N ASP A 126 21.98 12.22 -2.42
CA ASP A 126 23.01 13.27 -2.57
C ASP A 126 23.82 13.44 -1.27
N THR A 127 24.32 12.33 -0.74
CA THR A 127 25.20 12.31 0.42
C THR A 127 26.67 12.27 -0.01
N ILE A 128 27.56 12.85 0.80
CA ILE A 128 29.01 13.01 0.47
C ILE A 128 29.67 11.67 0.14
N ASP A 129 29.27 10.59 0.84
CA ASP A 129 29.88 9.25 0.70
C ASP A 129 28.96 8.23 0.02
N ASN A 130 27.86 8.67 -0.60
CA ASN A 130 26.82 7.78 -1.17
C ASN A 130 26.30 6.75 -0.14
N THR A 131 26.02 7.23 1.08
CA THR A 131 25.63 6.42 2.24
C THR A 131 24.15 6.61 2.63
N GLY A 132 23.33 7.09 1.71
CA GLY A 132 21.89 7.26 1.93
C GLY A 132 21.13 5.95 1.99
N ILE A 133 20.24 5.82 2.98
CA ILE A 133 19.30 4.69 3.13
C ILE A 133 17.89 5.24 3.23
N LEU A 134 16.97 4.73 2.42
CA LEU A 134 15.54 5.00 2.52
C LEU A 134 14.79 3.74 2.95
N ILE A 135 14.08 3.84 4.08
CA ILE A 135 13.10 2.85 4.53
C ILE A 135 11.71 3.37 4.16
N PHE A 136 11.10 2.77 3.16
CA PHE A 136 9.81 3.20 2.64
C PHE A 136 8.73 2.21 3.00
N ILE A 137 7.75 2.64 3.81
CA ILE A 137 6.70 1.78 4.39
C ILE A 137 5.36 2.18 3.81
N SER A 138 4.62 1.20 3.28
CA SER A 138 3.22 1.37 2.92
C SER A 138 2.30 0.57 3.83
N LEU A 139 1.34 1.28 4.44
CA LEU A 139 0.42 0.69 5.41
C LEU A 139 -0.68 -0.13 4.73
N LEU A 140 -1.18 0.31 3.57
CA LEU A 140 -2.21 -0.40 2.82
C LEU A 140 -1.67 -1.74 2.33
N GLU A 141 -0.52 -1.75 1.67
CA GLU A 141 0.09 -2.94 1.12
C GLU A 141 0.78 -3.80 2.19
N ARG A 142 0.96 -3.27 3.41
CA ARG A 142 1.72 -3.89 4.52
C ARG A 142 3.08 -4.37 4.06
N ARG A 143 3.83 -3.46 3.43
CA ARG A 143 5.12 -3.76 2.81
C ARG A 143 6.12 -2.68 3.12
N VAL A 144 7.38 -3.12 3.07
CA VAL A 144 8.54 -2.25 3.19
C VAL A 144 9.35 -2.38 1.90
N GLU A 145 9.82 -1.25 1.41
CA GLU A 145 10.86 -1.17 0.38
C GLU A 145 12.05 -0.46 0.99
N LEU A 146 13.20 -1.07 0.87
CA LEU A 146 14.46 -0.52 1.36
C LEU A 146 15.33 -0.19 0.16
N ILE A 147 15.76 1.07 0.07
CA ILE A 147 16.66 1.55 -0.96
C ILE A 147 17.91 2.06 -0.27
N ALA A 148 19.06 1.51 -0.65
CA ALA A 148 20.37 1.94 -0.19
C ALA A 148 21.19 2.44 -1.38
N ASP A 149 21.96 3.49 -1.15
CA ASP A 149 22.90 4.01 -2.15
C ASP A 149 24.10 3.06 -2.31
N ARG A 150 24.88 3.29 -3.37
CA ARG A 150 25.98 2.38 -3.78
C ARG A 150 27.01 2.15 -2.68
N GLY A 151 27.34 3.17 -1.91
CA GLY A 151 28.33 3.06 -0.83
C GLY A 151 27.94 2.04 0.22
N ILE A 152 26.68 2.00 0.58
CA ILE A 152 26.13 1.03 1.54
C ILE A 152 25.89 -0.34 0.90
N HIS A 153 25.36 -0.36 -0.31
CA HIS A 153 25.01 -1.63 -0.99
C HIS A 153 26.23 -2.55 -1.22
N GLN A 154 27.43 -1.98 -1.32
CA GLN A 154 28.66 -2.74 -1.47
C GLN A 154 29.23 -3.30 -0.16
N GLN A 155 28.81 -2.76 0.98
CA GLN A 155 29.35 -3.10 2.31
C GLN A 155 28.48 -4.10 3.08
N VAL A 156 27.21 -4.23 2.72
CA VAL A 156 26.23 -5.06 3.45
C VAL A 156 25.83 -6.25 2.60
N GLU A 157 25.90 -7.43 3.18
CA GLU A 157 25.50 -8.67 2.51
C GLU A 157 23.99 -8.69 2.14
N PRO A 158 23.62 -9.27 0.98
CA PRO A 158 22.22 -9.34 0.53
C PRO A 158 21.27 -10.01 1.55
N ASP A 159 21.74 -10.99 2.29
CA ASP A 159 20.94 -11.71 3.30
C ASP A 159 20.58 -10.84 4.49
N THR A 160 21.43 -9.90 4.86
CA THR A 160 21.14 -8.91 5.91
C THR A 160 19.99 -8.01 5.51
N TRP A 161 19.98 -7.52 4.27
CA TRP A 161 18.89 -6.72 3.75
C TRP A 161 17.55 -7.45 3.77
N ASN A 162 17.56 -8.73 3.39
CA ASN A 162 16.37 -9.58 3.44
C ASN A 162 15.87 -9.77 4.86
N GLY A 163 16.78 -9.93 5.83
CA GLY A 163 16.46 -10.01 7.26
C GLY A 163 15.78 -8.75 7.77
N ILE A 164 16.35 -7.58 7.48
CA ILE A 164 15.82 -6.26 7.85
C ILE A 164 14.39 -6.07 7.30
N VAL A 165 14.21 -6.28 6.00
CA VAL A 165 12.90 -6.13 5.33
C VAL A 165 11.88 -7.11 5.91
N SER A 166 12.30 -8.33 6.23
CA SER A 166 11.44 -9.36 6.84
C SER A 166 10.98 -8.97 8.23
N SER A 167 11.89 -8.52 9.11
CA SER A 167 11.59 -8.06 10.47
C SER A 167 10.65 -6.86 10.47
N LEU A 168 10.92 -5.87 9.61
CA LEU A 168 10.04 -4.71 9.44
C LEU A 168 8.65 -5.11 8.95
N THR A 169 8.57 -5.97 7.94
CA THR A 169 7.30 -6.44 7.39
C THR A 169 6.48 -7.17 8.45
N GLN A 170 7.14 -8.02 9.25
CA GLN A 170 6.49 -8.72 10.35
C GLN A 170 5.99 -7.75 11.43
N GLY A 171 6.82 -6.78 11.84
CA GLY A 171 6.43 -5.75 12.80
C GLY A 171 5.22 -4.94 12.36
N ILE A 172 5.13 -4.60 11.07
CA ILE A 172 3.96 -3.92 10.50
C ILE A 172 2.73 -4.82 10.53
N HIS A 173 2.89 -6.10 10.21
CA HIS A 173 1.79 -7.06 10.23
C HIS A 173 1.22 -7.24 11.64
N ASP A 174 2.09 -7.20 12.65
CA ASP A 174 1.74 -7.34 14.07
C ASP A 174 1.28 -6.02 14.72
N GLY A 175 1.25 -4.91 13.97
CA GLY A 175 0.90 -3.59 14.48
C GLY A 175 1.97 -2.94 15.37
N ARG A 176 3.22 -3.43 15.32
CA ARG A 176 4.38 -2.95 16.09
C ARG A 176 5.41 -2.22 15.23
N THR A 177 4.92 -1.39 14.32
CA THR A 177 5.76 -0.70 13.30
C THR A 177 6.89 0.13 13.93
N ALA A 178 6.59 0.87 15.00
CA ALA A 178 7.59 1.70 15.67
C ALA A 178 8.70 0.88 16.34
N ASP A 179 8.33 -0.22 17.01
CA ASP A 179 9.30 -1.09 17.69
C ASP A 179 10.20 -1.80 16.67
N ALA A 180 9.63 -2.25 15.54
CA ALA A 180 10.38 -2.87 14.45
C ALA A 180 11.35 -1.89 13.77
N LEU A 181 10.97 -0.62 13.63
CA LEU A 181 11.87 0.42 13.10
C LEU A 181 13.05 0.71 14.04
N VAL A 182 12.81 0.73 15.33
CA VAL A 182 13.86 0.89 16.36
C VAL A 182 14.84 -0.28 16.30
N GLU A 183 14.33 -1.52 16.27
CA GLU A 183 15.13 -2.75 16.18
C GLU A 183 16.02 -2.78 14.94
N VAL A 184 15.48 -2.38 13.81
CA VAL A 184 16.24 -2.29 12.54
C VAL A 184 17.28 -1.18 12.58
N GLY A 185 16.99 -0.04 13.18
CA GLY A 185 17.99 1.00 13.43
C GLY A 185 19.19 0.45 14.19
N ASP A 186 18.96 -0.34 15.23
CA ASP A 186 20.02 -0.97 15.99
C ASP A 186 20.80 -2.02 15.17
N VAL A 187 20.15 -2.82 14.34
CA VAL A 187 20.82 -3.82 13.46
C VAL A 187 21.72 -3.14 12.44
N ILE A 188 21.29 -2.06 11.81
CA ILE A 188 22.11 -1.27 10.88
C ILE A 188 23.33 -0.69 11.62
N LEU A 189 23.18 -0.29 12.87
CA LEU A 189 24.25 0.22 13.73
C LEU A 189 25.31 -0.84 14.05
N PHE A 190 24.90 -2.07 14.42
CA PHE A 190 25.85 -3.13 14.79
C PHE A 190 26.71 -3.61 13.62
N GLN A 191 26.22 -3.47 12.38
CA GLN A 191 26.96 -3.94 11.21
C GLN A 191 27.96 -2.90 10.67
N HIS A 192 27.88 -1.65 11.15
CA HIS A 192 28.81 -0.57 10.77
C HIS A 192 30.02 -0.42 11.74
N ASP A 193 30.11 -1.25 12.77
CA ASP A 193 31.33 -1.37 13.60
C ASP A 193 32.45 -2.13 12.83
N ILE A 194 32.72 -1.73 11.59
CA ILE A 194 33.94 -2.11 10.87
C ILE A 194 35.06 -1.21 11.41
N PRO A 195 36.17 -1.80 11.89
CA PRO A 195 37.25 -1.02 12.47
C PRO A 195 37.75 0.00 11.46
N GLN A 196 37.79 1.26 11.88
CA GLN A 196 38.50 2.33 11.19
C GLN A 196 39.94 1.87 11.00
N TYR A 197 40.26 1.33 9.84
CA TYR A 197 41.65 1.14 9.47
C TYR A 197 42.29 2.52 9.40
N GLY A 198 43.13 2.81 10.40
CA GLY A 198 43.88 4.05 10.49
C GLY A 198 44.65 4.28 9.20
N PHE A 199 44.42 5.42 8.59
CA PHE A 199 45.32 5.97 7.62
C PHE A 199 46.58 6.39 8.37
N GLY A 200 47.65 5.58 8.23
CA GLY A 200 49.04 5.95 8.52
C GLY A 200 49.66 6.65 7.34
#